data_6119c5fb9e3b6c0151ccaca78c3b211e
#
_entry.id   6119c5fb9e3b6c0151ccaca78c3b211e
#
_cell.length_a   1.000
_cell.length_b   1.000
_cell.length_c   1.000
_cell.angle_alpha   90.00
_cell.angle_beta   90.00
_cell.angle_gamma   90.00
#
_symmetry.space_group_name_H-M   'P 1'
#
loop_
_entity.id
_entity.type
_entity.pdbx_description
1 polymer ?
#
loop_
_entity_poly.entity_id
_entity_poly.type
_entity_poly.pdbx_seq_one_letter_code
_entity_poly.pdbx_strand_id
1 'polypeptide(L)'
;MAKQDLHLTRNIGIMAHIDAGKTTTSERILFYTGLTHKIGEVHDGAATMDWMEQEQERGITITSAATTTRWKYAGNTYKINLIDTPGHVDFTAEVERSLRVLDGAVAAYCAVGGVEPQSETVWRQADKYNVPRIGYVNKMDRSGADFFEVVRQMKDVLGANPCPVVIPIGAEENFKGVVDLIKMKAILWHDETMGADYDVEEIPANLQAEAEEWRGKMLETVAEYDDALMEKFFDDPNTITEEEILRGLRAATLKMDIVPMLCGSSFKNKGVQTLLDYVCAFLPSPLDTPNIVGTNPETGAEEDRKPDEDEKTAALAFKIATDPYVGRLTFFRVYSGKVEAGSYIYNSRSGKKERVSRLFQMHSNKQNPVEVVSAGDIGAGVGFKDIRTGDTLCDETAPIVLESMDFPDPVIGIAVEPKTQKDMDKLSNGLAKLAEEDPTFTVRTDEQTGQTVISGMGELHLDIIIDRLKREFKVECNQGKPQVNYKEAITKTVNLREVYKKQSGGRGKFADIIVRVEPVDE
;
A
#
# COMPACT_ATOMS: atom_id res chain seq x y z
N MET A 1 0.46 -25.39 17.91
CA MET A 1 1.58 -24.79 17.16
C MET A 1 2.47 -24.06 18.16
N ALA A 2 3.78 -23.95 17.92
CA ALA A 2 4.62 -23.10 18.77
C ALA A 2 4.15 -21.64 18.65
N LYS A 3 4.14 -20.90 19.78
CA LYS A 3 3.80 -19.46 19.80
C LYS A 3 4.73 -18.72 18.83
N GLN A 4 4.16 -17.84 18.00
CA GLN A 4 4.96 -17.07 17.05
C GLN A 4 5.83 -16.07 17.81
N ASP A 5 7.11 -16.06 17.50
CA ASP A 5 8.01 -15.03 18.04
C ASP A 5 7.81 -13.71 17.26
N LEU A 6 7.14 -12.76 17.90
CA LEU A 6 6.83 -11.47 17.29
C LEU A 6 8.08 -10.62 17.05
N HIS A 7 9.15 -10.80 17.82
CA HIS A 7 10.44 -10.10 17.58
C HIS A 7 11.02 -10.46 16.20
N LEU A 8 10.72 -11.66 15.70
CA LEU A 8 11.17 -12.17 14.41
C LEU A 8 10.14 -11.98 13.29
N THR A 9 9.12 -11.16 13.52
CA THR A 9 8.10 -10.84 12.51
C THR A 9 8.35 -9.44 11.95
N ARG A 10 8.17 -9.28 10.62
CA ARG A 10 8.24 -8.00 9.91
C ARG A 10 7.03 -7.87 8.99
N ASN A 11 6.20 -6.86 9.24
CA ASN A 11 5.09 -6.49 8.35
C ASN A 11 5.55 -5.28 7.55
N ILE A 12 5.96 -5.49 6.31
CA ILE A 12 6.60 -4.46 5.50
C ILE A 12 5.89 -4.24 4.18
N GLY A 13 5.94 -2.99 3.70
CA GLY A 13 5.52 -2.64 2.35
C GLY A 13 6.68 -2.14 1.52
N ILE A 14 6.59 -2.33 0.19
CA ILE A 14 7.48 -1.64 -0.74
C ILE A 14 6.70 -0.48 -1.34
N MET A 15 7.13 0.72 -1.07
CA MET A 15 6.56 1.96 -1.59
C MET A 15 7.53 2.59 -2.59
N ALA A 16 7.00 3.09 -3.70
CA ALA A 16 7.82 3.66 -4.78
C ALA A 16 6.96 4.47 -5.74
N HIS A 17 7.59 5.37 -6.49
CA HIS A 17 6.98 5.94 -7.70
C HIS A 17 6.90 4.90 -8.83
N ILE A 18 6.17 5.23 -9.89
CA ILE A 18 6.07 4.39 -11.09
C ILE A 18 7.48 4.17 -11.67
N ASP A 19 7.74 2.96 -12.13
CA ASP A 19 9.03 2.57 -12.71
C ASP A 19 10.26 2.63 -11.78
N ALA A 20 10.14 2.80 -10.47
CA ALA A 20 11.29 2.65 -9.56
C ALA A 20 11.78 1.20 -9.44
N GLY A 21 11.02 0.24 -9.97
CA GLY A 21 11.34 -1.18 -9.93
C GLY A 21 10.83 -1.89 -8.69
N LYS A 22 9.71 -1.42 -8.15
CA LYS A 22 9.03 -1.98 -6.98
C LYS A 22 8.71 -3.46 -7.16
N THR A 23 7.88 -3.83 -8.15
CA THR A 23 7.49 -5.22 -8.42
C THR A 23 8.70 -6.10 -8.72
N THR A 24 9.69 -5.59 -9.48
CA THR A 24 10.95 -6.33 -9.70
C THR A 24 11.66 -6.63 -8.39
N THR A 25 11.70 -5.67 -7.45
CA THR A 25 12.32 -5.89 -6.13
C THR A 25 11.53 -6.91 -5.32
N SER A 26 10.18 -6.83 -5.32
CA SER A 26 9.30 -7.81 -4.68
C SER A 26 9.55 -9.22 -5.23
N GLU A 27 9.61 -9.39 -6.56
CA GLU A 27 9.87 -10.69 -7.20
C GLU A 27 11.25 -11.27 -6.82
N ARG A 28 12.28 -10.43 -6.70
CA ARG A 28 13.62 -10.87 -6.23
C ARG A 28 13.60 -11.29 -4.77
N ILE A 29 12.85 -10.59 -3.93
CA ILE A 29 12.63 -10.99 -2.54
C ILE A 29 11.99 -12.38 -2.48
N LEU A 30 10.92 -12.62 -3.27
CA LEU A 30 10.26 -13.94 -3.32
C LEU A 30 11.20 -15.05 -3.82
N PHE A 31 12.04 -14.76 -4.79
CA PHE A 31 13.00 -15.70 -5.33
C PHE A 31 14.08 -16.07 -4.29
N TYR A 32 14.75 -15.08 -3.68
CA TYR A 32 15.83 -15.35 -2.70
C TYR A 32 15.33 -15.97 -1.40
N THR A 33 14.08 -15.74 -1.05
CA THR A 33 13.45 -16.42 0.10
C THR A 33 12.94 -17.82 -0.22
N GLY A 34 13.12 -18.29 -1.46
CA GLY A 34 12.77 -19.64 -1.90
C GLY A 34 11.27 -19.88 -2.10
N LEU A 35 10.46 -18.83 -2.12
CA LEU A 35 9.01 -18.94 -2.32
C LEU A 35 8.67 -19.20 -3.79
N THR A 36 9.45 -18.64 -4.72
CA THR A 36 9.35 -18.89 -6.16
C THR A 36 10.63 -19.56 -6.66
N HIS A 37 10.49 -20.49 -7.61
CA HIS A 37 11.64 -21.21 -8.21
C HIS A 37 12.14 -20.53 -9.49
N LYS A 38 11.40 -19.55 -10.00
CA LYS A 38 11.74 -18.77 -11.18
C LYS A 38 11.60 -17.31 -10.84
N ILE A 39 12.48 -16.51 -11.39
CA ILE A 39 12.37 -15.05 -11.33
C ILE A 39 11.25 -14.62 -12.27
N GLY A 40 10.21 -13.98 -11.72
CA GLY A 40 9.14 -13.37 -12.51
C GLY A 40 9.64 -12.04 -13.09
N GLU A 41 9.65 -11.94 -14.43
CA GLU A 41 9.95 -10.67 -15.09
C GLU A 41 8.66 -9.90 -15.37
N VAL A 42 8.63 -8.64 -14.96
CA VAL A 42 7.45 -7.76 -15.13
C VAL A 42 7.13 -7.56 -16.61
N HIS A 43 8.17 -7.38 -17.43
CA HIS A 43 8.03 -7.15 -18.88
C HIS A 43 7.48 -8.36 -19.64
N ASP A 44 7.63 -9.56 -19.09
CA ASP A 44 7.12 -10.80 -19.69
C ASP A 44 5.73 -11.17 -19.14
N GLY A 45 5.15 -10.34 -18.27
CA GLY A 45 3.87 -10.63 -17.60
C GLY A 45 3.93 -11.85 -16.67
N ALA A 46 5.13 -12.20 -16.18
CA ALA A 46 5.39 -13.40 -15.38
C ALA A 46 5.53 -13.09 -13.87
N ALA A 47 5.32 -11.84 -13.46
CA ALA A 47 5.43 -11.42 -12.07
C ALA A 47 4.34 -12.07 -11.21
N THR A 48 4.74 -12.66 -10.09
CA THR A 48 3.83 -13.34 -9.15
C THR A 48 2.97 -12.35 -8.37
N MET A 49 3.53 -11.18 -8.04
CA MET A 49 2.82 -10.15 -7.26
C MET A 49 1.79 -9.40 -8.12
N ASP A 50 2.07 -9.16 -9.39
CA ASP A 50 1.12 -8.60 -10.35
C ASP A 50 0.28 -9.72 -10.97
N TRP A 51 -0.72 -10.19 -10.24
CA TRP A 51 -1.51 -11.38 -10.61
C TRP A 51 -2.72 -11.09 -11.50
N MET A 52 -3.15 -9.83 -11.60
CA MET A 52 -4.24 -9.44 -12.49
C MET A 52 -3.73 -9.33 -13.94
N GLU A 53 -4.55 -9.76 -14.90
CA GLU A 53 -4.22 -9.62 -16.32
C GLU A 53 -3.93 -8.16 -16.69
N GLN A 54 -4.67 -7.20 -16.12
CA GLN A 54 -4.47 -5.77 -16.37
C GLN A 54 -3.13 -5.25 -15.81
N GLU A 55 -2.67 -5.78 -14.68
CA GLU A 55 -1.35 -5.45 -14.13
C GLU A 55 -0.25 -5.93 -15.05
N GLN A 56 -0.36 -7.18 -15.52
CA GLN A 56 0.60 -7.81 -16.43
C GLN A 56 0.66 -7.13 -17.79
N GLU A 57 -0.51 -6.80 -18.37
CA GLU A 57 -0.61 -6.11 -19.67
C GLU A 57 -0.06 -4.68 -19.63
N ARG A 58 -0.26 -3.97 -18.51
CA ARG A 58 0.12 -2.56 -18.37
C ARG A 58 1.48 -2.37 -17.69
N GLY A 59 2.03 -3.41 -17.06
CA GLY A 59 3.28 -3.36 -16.32
C GLY A 59 3.23 -2.49 -15.05
N ILE A 60 2.04 -2.32 -14.46
CA ILE A 60 1.83 -1.52 -13.25
C ILE A 60 1.05 -2.33 -12.21
N THR A 61 1.39 -2.17 -10.95
CA THR A 61 0.59 -2.71 -9.84
C THR A 61 -0.66 -1.86 -9.63
N ILE A 62 -1.81 -2.49 -9.63
CA ILE A 62 -3.14 -1.87 -9.46
C ILE A 62 -3.65 -2.13 -8.05
N THR A 63 -3.58 -3.39 -7.62
CA THR A 63 -4.04 -3.81 -6.29
C THR A 63 -2.88 -4.29 -5.44
N SER A 64 -2.90 -3.97 -4.15
CA SER A 64 -1.89 -4.47 -3.23
C SER A 64 -1.98 -6.00 -3.10
N ALA A 65 -0.84 -6.69 -3.22
CA ALA A 65 -0.73 -8.11 -2.99
C ALA A 65 0.04 -8.38 -1.69
N ALA A 66 -0.49 -9.28 -0.86
CA ALA A 66 0.16 -9.67 0.38
C ALA A 66 0.79 -11.06 0.23
N THR A 67 2.04 -11.19 0.64
CA THR A 67 2.76 -12.47 0.58
C THR A 67 3.60 -12.65 1.83
N THR A 68 3.52 -13.83 2.42
CA THR A 68 4.34 -14.20 3.57
C THR A 68 5.54 -15.01 3.13
N THR A 69 6.72 -14.61 3.58
CA THR A 69 7.97 -15.31 3.30
C THR A 69 8.86 -15.39 4.53
N ARG A 70 10.02 -16.03 4.41
CA ARG A 70 10.98 -16.20 5.52
C ARG A 70 12.39 -15.91 5.05
N TRP A 71 13.14 -15.21 5.91
CA TRP A 71 14.54 -14.90 5.67
C TRP A 71 15.40 -15.28 6.86
N LYS A 72 16.60 -15.80 6.60
CA LYS A 72 17.57 -16.14 7.64
C LYS A 72 18.56 -14.99 7.81
N TYR A 73 18.59 -14.40 9.00
CA TYR A 73 19.53 -13.33 9.32
C TYR A 73 20.05 -13.51 10.75
N ALA A 74 21.37 -13.34 10.96
CA ALA A 74 22.04 -13.42 12.27
C ALA A 74 21.64 -14.67 13.08
N GLY A 75 21.55 -15.84 12.42
CA GLY A 75 21.21 -17.12 13.06
C GLY A 75 19.72 -17.36 13.31
N ASN A 76 18.87 -16.36 13.11
CA ASN A 76 17.42 -16.43 13.29
C ASN A 76 16.68 -16.54 11.95
N THR A 77 15.45 -17.08 12.00
CA THR A 77 14.55 -17.11 10.84
C THR A 77 13.43 -16.09 11.05
N TYR A 78 13.48 -15.02 10.29
CA TYR A 78 12.44 -13.98 10.31
C TYR A 78 11.27 -14.37 9.43
N LYS A 79 10.05 -14.08 9.89
CA LYS A 79 8.83 -14.12 9.10
C LYS A 79 8.58 -12.71 8.55
N ILE A 80 8.48 -12.60 7.24
CA ILE A 80 8.25 -11.34 6.55
C ILE A 80 6.91 -11.41 5.84
N ASN A 81 5.96 -10.57 6.24
CA ASN A 81 4.74 -10.31 5.51
C ASN A 81 5.02 -9.10 4.62
N LEU A 82 5.13 -9.36 3.33
CA LEU A 82 5.41 -8.35 2.31
C LEU A 82 4.11 -7.92 1.65
N ILE A 83 3.82 -6.63 1.65
CA ILE A 83 2.73 -6.02 0.90
C ILE A 83 3.32 -5.20 -0.23
N ASP A 84 3.03 -5.57 -1.47
CA ASP A 84 3.36 -4.78 -2.65
C ASP A 84 2.27 -3.75 -2.90
N THR A 85 2.61 -2.46 -2.85
CA THR A 85 1.64 -1.36 -2.95
C THR A 85 1.65 -0.75 -4.37
N PRO A 86 0.53 -0.26 -4.90
CA PRO A 86 0.54 0.49 -6.15
C PRO A 86 1.45 1.72 -6.10
N GLY A 87 2.00 2.10 -7.26
CA GLY A 87 2.82 3.32 -7.38
C GLY A 87 2.11 4.48 -8.07
N HIS A 88 0.91 4.27 -8.63
CA HIS A 88 0.17 5.29 -9.38
C HIS A 88 -0.76 6.10 -8.49
N VAL A 89 -0.85 7.40 -8.74
CA VAL A 89 -1.69 8.33 -7.94
C VAL A 89 -3.17 7.98 -7.94
N ASP A 90 -3.68 7.35 -8.99
CA ASP A 90 -5.08 6.91 -9.07
C ASP A 90 -5.43 5.80 -8.07
N PHE A 91 -4.41 5.15 -7.47
CA PHE A 91 -4.57 4.07 -6.49
C PHE A 91 -4.08 4.45 -5.09
N THR A 92 -4.09 5.73 -4.75
CA THR A 92 -3.68 6.25 -3.42
C THR A 92 -4.39 5.56 -2.27
N ALA A 93 -5.66 5.20 -2.44
CA ALA A 93 -6.41 4.48 -1.41
C ALA A 93 -5.84 3.09 -1.09
N GLU A 94 -5.33 2.37 -2.11
CA GLU A 94 -4.63 1.09 -1.90
C GLU A 94 -3.33 1.29 -1.12
N VAL A 95 -2.59 2.38 -1.40
CA VAL A 95 -1.38 2.74 -0.66
C VAL A 95 -1.73 3.05 0.79
N GLU A 96 -2.74 3.88 1.05
CA GLU A 96 -3.17 4.22 2.42
C GLU A 96 -3.64 3.01 3.21
N ARG A 97 -4.44 2.12 2.60
CA ARG A 97 -4.86 0.86 3.23
C ARG A 97 -3.68 0.00 3.64
N SER A 98 -2.69 -0.08 2.77
CA SER A 98 -1.48 -0.86 3.04
C SER A 98 -0.65 -0.24 4.14
N LEU A 99 -0.36 1.07 4.07
CA LEU A 99 0.43 1.78 5.07
C LEU A 99 -0.18 1.72 6.48
N ARG A 100 -1.51 1.71 6.58
CA ARG A 100 -2.24 1.61 7.86
C ARG A 100 -1.96 0.31 8.61
N VAL A 101 -1.61 -0.76 7.89
CA VAL A 101 -1.41 -2.10 8.48
C VAL A 101 0.04 -2.56 8.46
N LEU A 102 0.96 -1.71 8.00
CA LEU A 102 2.40 -2.00 8.00
C LEU A 102 3.07 -1.51 9.28
N ASP A 103 4.12 -2.20 9.68
CA ASP A 103 5.00 -1.76 10.76
C ASP A 103 6.18 -0.95 10.21
N GLY A 104 6.64 -1.27 9.00
CA GLY A 104 7.74 -0.59 8.34
C GLY A 104 7.64 -0.63 6.83
N ALA A 105 8.46 0.13 6.12
CA ALA A 105 8.45 0.18 4.67
C ALA A 105 9.85 0.25 4.06
N VAL A 106 9.95 -0.24 2.83
CA VAL A 106 11.10 0.00 1.93
C VAL A 106 10.68 1.06 0.92
N ALA A 107 11.31 2.22 0.96
CA ALA A 107 11.11 3.29 -0.01
C ALA A 107 12.10 3.12 -1.17
N ALA A 108 11.61 2.65 -2.32
CA ALA A 108 12.45 2.41 -3.48
C ALA A 108 12.48 3.64 -4.41
N TYR A 109 13.69 4.06 -4.78
CA TYR A 109 13.97 5.18 -5.66
C TYR A 109 14.69 4.71 -6.91
N CYS A 110 14.48 5.38 -8.03
CA CYS A 110 15.28 5.16 -9.23
C CYS A 110 16.59 5.94 -9.12
N ALA A 111 17.74 5.29 -9.34
CA ALA A 111 19.06 5.93 -9.28
C ALA A 111 19.25 7.06 -10.32
N VAL A 112 18.44 7.06 -11.39
CA VAL A 112 18.46 8.09 -12.44
C VAL A 112 17.41 9.19 -12.18
N GLY A 113 16.16 8.79 -11.87
CA GLY A 113 15.05 9.73 -11.65
C GLY A 113 15.07 10.39 -10.27
N GLY A 114 15.68 9.74 -9.29
CA GLY A 114 15.76 10.25 -7.92
C GLY A 114 14.41 10.36 -7.23
N VAL A 115 14.19 11.48 -6.54
CA VAL A 115 12.93 11.80 -5.87
C VAL A 115 11.98 12.49 -6.84
N GLU A 116 10.94 11.76 -7.25
CA GLU A 116 9.89 12.26 -8.13
C GLU A 116 8.67 12.77 -7.34
N PRO A 117 7.75 13.56 -7.92
CA PRO A 117 6.56 14.07 -7.21
C PRO A 117 5.69 12.96 -6.59
N GLN A 118 5.62 11.80 -7.22
CA GLN A 118 4.91 10.65 -6.66
C GLN A 118 5.63 10.06 -5.44
N SER A 119 6.97 10.09 -5.42
CA SER A 119 7.75 9.69 -4.25
C SER A 119 7.43 10.57 -3.04
N GLU A 120 7.30 11.88 -3.25
CA GLU A 120 6.91 12.84 -2.20
C GLU A 120 5.51 12.53 -1.65
N THR A 121 4.54 12.24 -2.52
CA THR A 121 3.17 11.90 -2.11
C THR A 121 3.15 10.66 -1.20
N VAL A 122 3.78 9.57 -1.64
CA VAL A 122 3.82 8.32 -0.86
C VAL A 122 4.64 8.49 0.42
N TRP A 123 5.69 9.32 0.38
CA TRP A 123 6.48 9.66 1.57
C TRP A 123 5.64 10.35 2.64
N ARG A 124 4.86 11.37 2.28
CA ARG A 124 3.95 12.07 3.20
C ARG A 124 2.84 11.17 3.75
N GLN A 125 2.34 10.23 2.94
CA GLN A 125 1.39 9.23 3.43
C GLN A 125 2.02 8.33 4.50
N ALA A 126 3.27 7.89 4.30
CA ALA A 126 3.99 7.11 5.29
C ALA A 126 4.27 7.92 6.58
N ASP A 127 4.52 9.24 6.48
CA ASP A 127 4.64 10.13 7.64
C ASP A 127 3.31 10.21 8.42
N LYS A 128 2.18 10.32 7.74
CA LYS A 128 0.83 10.34 8.35
C LYS A 128 0.59 9.13 9.26
N TYR A 129 1.09 7.97 8.87
CA TYR A 129 0.92 6.71 9.63
C TYR A 129 2.14 6.36 10.51
N ASN A 130 3.11 7.26 10.64
CA ASN A 130 4.34 7.05 11.43
C ASN A 130 5.05 5.73 11.08
N VAL A 131 5.20 5.43 9.79
CA VAL A 131 5.83 4.20 9.31
C VAL A 131 7.34 4.39 9.16
N PRO A 132 8.17 3.74 10.00
CA PRO A 132 9.62 3.72 9.84
C PRO A 132 10.03 3.10 8.50
N ARG A 133 11.11 3.61 7.90
CA ARG A 133 11.46 3.17 6.55
C ARG A 133 12.96 3.09 6.28
N ILE A 134 13.29 2.26 5.30
CA ILE A 134 14.61 2.12 4.69
C ILE A 134 14.52 2.66 3.27
N GLY A 135 15.50 3.44 2.82
CA GLY A 135 15.62 3.87 1.43
C GLY A 135 16.42 2.85 0.61
N TYR A 136 15.92 2.50 -0.55
CA TYR A 136 16.59 1.62 -1.49
C TYR A 136 16.72 2.27 -2.87
N VAL A 137 17.93 2.67 -3.24
CA VAL A 137 18.22 3.26 -4.54
C VAL A 137 18.48 2.15 -5.55
N ASN A 138 17.48 1.88 -6.36
CA ASN A 138 17.41 0.81 -7.34
C ASN A 138 17.87 1.29 -8.73
N LYS A 139 18.12 0.36 -9.63
CA LYS A 139 18.55 0.62 -11.01
C LYS A 139 19.92 1.29 -11.11
N MET A 140 20.85 0.91 -10.23
CA MET A 140 22.25 1.38 -10.28
C MET A 140 22.98 0.98 -11.56
N ASP A 141 22.43 0.04 -12.33
CA ASP A 141 22.93 -0.43 -13.63
C ASP A 141 22.55 0.47 -14.82
N ARG A 142 21.69 1.47 -14.62
CA ARG A 142 21.24 2.36 -15.71
C ARG A 142 22.21 3.52 -15.92
N SER A 143 22.32 3.96 -17.19
CA SER A 143 23.11 5.15 -17.54
C SER A 143 22.55 6.40 -16.84
N GLY A 144 23.43 7.17 -16.21
CA GLY A 144 23.08 8.32 -15.39
C GLY A 144 22.71 7.97 -13.94
N ALA A 145 22.94 6.73 -13.49
CA ALA A 145 22.69 6.33 -12.11
C ALA A 145 23.64 7.03 -11.12
N ASP A 146 23.08 7.72 -10.14
CA ASP A 146 23.83 8.41 -9.08
C ASP A 146 23.17 8.21 -7.71
N PHE A 147 23.79 7.38 -6.88
CA PHE A 147 23.33 7.09 -5.52
C PHE A 147 23.35 8.33 -4.62
N PHE A 148 24.44 9.08 -4.68
CA PHE A 148 24.64 10.22 -3.77
C PHE A 148 23.73 11.40 -4.11
N GLU A 149 23.42 11.58 -5.39
CA GLU A 149 22.43 12.55 -5.82
C GLU A 149 21.03 12.23 -5.25
N VAL A 150 20.62 10.96 -5.26
CA VAL A 150 19.35 10.55 -4.65
C VAL A 150 19.34 10.80 -3.14
N VAL A 151 20.44 10.47 -2.44
CA VAL A 151 20.61 10.77 -1.01
C VAL A 151 20.49 12.28 -0.74
N ARG A 152 21.10 13.12 -1.58
CA ARG A 152 20.99 14.58 -1.48
C ARG A 152 19.54 15.05 -1.68
N GLN A 153 18.86 14.55 -2.72
CA GLN A 153 17.48 14.90 -3.01
C GLN A 153 16.51 14.50 -1.89
N MET A 154 16.73 13.37 -1.23
CA MET A 154 15.92 12.98 -0.07
C MET A 154 16.02 14.02 1.06
N LYS A 155 17.19 14.58 1.28
CA LYS A 155 17.38 15.66 2.26
C LYS A 155 16.71 16.96 1.81
N ASP A 156 16.97 17.37 0.56
CA ASP A 156 16.55 18.66 0.05
C ASP A 156 15.04 18.75 -0.25
N VAL A 157 14.44 17.66 -0.77
CA VAL A 157 13.04 17.62 -1.21
C VAL A 157 12.11 17.05 -0.15
N LEU A 158 12.50 15.93 0.47
CA LEU A 158 11.67 15.25 1.45
C LEU A 158 11.88 15.74 2.89
N GLY A 159 12.95 16.51 3.14
CA GLY A 159 13.35 16.92 4.49
C GLY A 159 13.77 15.73 5.37
N ALA A 160 14.10 14.61 4.76
CA ALA A 160 14.54 13.40 5.47
C ALA A 160 15.99 13.51 5.95
N ASN A 161 16.37 12.65 6.88
CA ASN A 161 17.76 12.47 7.31
C ASN A 161 18.30 11.12 6.77
N PRO A 162 18.73 11.05 5.50
CA PRO A 162 19.25 9.83 4.90
C PRO A 162 20.62 9.49 5.46
N CYS A 163 20.79 8.25 5.90
CA CYS A 163 22.03 7.72 6.45
C CYS A 163 22.51 6.53 5.58
N PRO A 164 23.47 6.72 4.64
CA PRO A 164 24.02 5.62 3.87
C PRO A 164 24.65 4.56 4.77
N VAL A 165 24.18 3.32 4.64
CA VAL A 165 24.74 2.13 5.33
C VAL A 165 25.48 1.23 4.36
N VAL A 166 25.26 1.45 3.06
CA VAL A 166 26.10 0.92 1.97
C VAL A 166 26.40 2.02 0.98
N ILE A 167 27.50 1.88 0.23
CA ILE A 167 27.83 2.71 -0.92
C ILE A 167 28.08 1.83 -2.15
N PRO A 168 27.81 2.30 -3.38
CA PRO A 168 27.96 1.48 -4.58
C PRO A 168 29.42 1.22 -4.95
N ILE A 169 29.70 0.05 -5.51
CA ILE A 169 30.96 -0.28 -6.19
C ILE A 169 30.73 -0.13 -7.69
N GLY A 170 31.10 1.04 -8.23
CA GLY A 170 30.80 1.43 -9.59
C GLY A 170 29.36 1.88 -9.79
N ALA A 171 29.07 2.32 -11.00
CA ALA A 171 27.73 2.71 -11.44
C ALA A 171 27.53 2.32 -12.90
N GLU A 172 26.31 2.36 -13.38
CA GLU A 172 25.92 2.01 -14.75
C GLU A 172 26.36 0.58 -15.12
N GLU A 173 26.97 0.38 -16.29
CA GLU A 173 27.49 -0.92 -16.73
C GLU A 173 28.59 -1.47 -15.80
N ASN A 174 29.23 -0.60 -15.03
CA ASN A 174 30.29 -0.96 -14.09
C ASN A 174 29.80 -1.22 -12.66
N PHE A 175 28.50 -1.23 -12.44
CA PHE A 175 27.95 -1.55 -11.14
C PHE A 175 28.16 -3.04 -10.81
N LYS A 176 29.05 -3.32 -9.86
CA LYS A 176 29.44 -4.70 -9.49
C LYS A 176 28.86 -5.16 -8.16
N GLY A 177 28.64 -4.23 -7.23
CA GLY A 177 28.24 -4.56 -5.88
C GLY A 177 28.19 -3.33 -4.99
N VAL A 178 28.31 -3.56 -3.69
CA VAL A 178 28.26 -2.50 -2.68
C VAL A 178 29.37 -2.68 -1.65
N VAL A 179 29.78 -1.59 -1.01
CA VAL A 179 30.56 -1.60 0.22
C VAL A 179 29.59 -1.49 1.38
N ASP A 180 29.60 -2.46 2.27
CA ASP A 180 28.87 -2.44 3.53
C ASP A 180 29.68 -1.63 4.56
N LEU A 181 29.19 -0.46 4.94
CA LEU A 181 29.86 0.48 5.84
C LEU A 181 29.84 0.01 7.31
N ILE A 182 28.92 -0.89 7.66
CA ILE A 182 28.84 -1.44 9.01
C ILE A 182 29.93 -2.49 9.21
N LYS A 183 30.06 -3.40 8.25
CA LYS A 183 31.05 -4.49 8.27
C LYS A 183 32.41 -4.10 7.70
N MET A 184 32.49 -2.99 6.98
CA MET A 184 33.67 -2.56 6.19
C MET A 184 34.17 -3.67 5.26
N LYS A 185 33.24 -4.19 4.45
CA LYS A 185 33.50 -5.23 3.45
C LYS A 185 32.82 -4.89 2.12
N ALA A 186 33.42 -5.36 1.04
CA ALA A 186 32.79 -5.33 -0.28
C ALA A 186 31.93 -6.56 -0.47
N ILE A 187 30.74 -6.39 -1.03
CA ILE A 187 29.80 -7.46 -1.40
C ILE A 187 29.66 -7.43 -2.92
N LEU A 188 30.05 -8.51 -3.58
CA LEU A 188 30.10 -8.63 -5.04
C LEU A 188 29.19 -9.81 -5.48
N TRP A 189 28.20 -9.55 -6.33
CA TRP A 189 27.28 -10.58 -6.83
C TRP A 189 27.75 -11.18 -8.14
N HIS A 190 27.51 -12.48 -8.31
CA HIS A 190 27.82 -13.23 -9.52
C HIS A 190 26.64 -13.27 -10.47
N ASP A 191 26.82 -12.77 -11.69
CA ASP A 191 25.78 -12.74 -12.72
C ASP A 191 25.41 -14.17 -13.19
N GLU A 192 26.36 -15.09 -13.18
CA GLU A 192 26.19 -16.50 -13.62
C GLU A 192 25.18 -17.29 -12.76
N THR A 193 25.04 -16.94 -11.49
CA THR A 193 24.11 -17.57 -10.54
C THR A 193 22.83 -16.76 -10.34
N MET A 194 22.54 -15.83 -11.21
CA MET A 194 21.41 -14.89 -11.04
C MET A 194 21.45 -14.20 -9.66
N GLY A 195 22.65 -13.86 -9.20
CA GLY A 195 22.88 -13.20 -7.92
C GLY A 195 22.57 -14.04 -6.67
N ALA A 196 22.34 -15.34 -6.81
CA ALA A 196 22.13 -16.22 -5.66
C ALA A 196 23.41 -16.34 -4.81
N ASP A 197 24.57 -16.36 -5.47
CA ASP A 197 25.87 -16.37 -4.83
C ASP A 197 26.53 -14.99 -4.91
N TYR A 198 27.21 -14.65 -3.84
CA TYR A 198 27.99 -13.40 -3.73
C TYR A 198 29.23 -13.63 -2.88
N ASP A 199 30.29 -12.89 -3.16
CA ASP A 199 31.52 -12.88 -2.37
C ASP A 199 31.55 -11.70 -1.42
N VAL A 200 32.10 -11.92 -0.23
CA VAL A 200 32.40 -10.88 0.76
C VAL A 200 33.91 -10.74 0.81
N GLU A 201 34.42 -9.61 0.32
CA GLU A 201 35.82 -9.34 0.14
C GLU A 201 36.26 -8.09 0.90
N GLU A 202 37.61 -7.84 0.90
CA GLU A 202 38.15 -6.56 1.36
C GLU A 202 37.73 -5.43 0.41
N ILE A 203 37.57 -4.24 0.95
CA ILE A 203 37.20 -3.05 0.16
C ILE A 203 38.31 -2.78 -0.86
N PRO A 204 37.98 -2.56 -2.15
CA PRO A 204 38.95 -2.17 -3.15
C PRO A 204 39.76 -0.92 -2.73
N ALA A 205 41.07 -0.94 -2.91
CA ALA A 205 41.97 0.11 -2.42
C ALA A 205 41.59 1.53 -2.88
N ASN A 206 40.97 1.64 -4.07
CA ASN A 206 40.50 2.91 -4.61
C ASN A 206 39.23 3.43 -3.96
N LEU A 207 38.50 2.60 -3.21
CA LEU A 207 37.26 2.97 -2.50
C LEU A 207 37.46 3.04 -0.98
N GLN A 208 38.64 2.65 -0.48
CA GLN A 208 38.88 2.60 0.96
C GLN A 208 38.65 3.96 1.65
N ALA A 209 39.23 5.02 1.09
CA ALA A 209 39.12 6.36 1.66
C ALA A 209 37.68 6.89 1.64
N GLU A 210 36.93 6.61 0.56
CA GLU A 210 35.53 6.98 0.44
C GLU A 210 34.65 6.20 1.46
N ALA A 211 34.93 4.90 1.61
CA ALA A 211 34.23 4.07 2.57
C ALA A 211 34.47 4.53 4.02
N GLU A 212 35.71 4.88 4.36
CA GLU A 212 36.05 5.42 5.68
C GLU A 212 35.38 6.77 5.94
N GLU A 213 35.31 7.66 4.95
CA GLU A 213 34.62 8.93 5.04
C GLU A 213 33.09 8.72 5.31
N TRP A 214 32.43 7.88 4.52
CA TRP A 214 31.01 7.61 4.68
C TRP A 214 30.69 6.86 5.97
N ARG A 215 31.57 5.93 6.39
CA ARG A 215 31.46 5.29 7.71
C ARG A 215 31.54 6.33 8.83
N GLY A 216 32.48 7.27 8.74
CA GLY A 216 32.59 8.37 9.71
C GLY A 216 31.31 9.18 9.82
N LYS A 217 30.73 9.59 8.69
CA LYS A 217 29.44 10.30 8.65
C LYS A 217 28.28 9.46 9.23
N MET A 218 28.23 8.16 8.93
CA MET A 218 27.25 7.24 9.50
C MET A 218 27.39 7.16 11.01
N LEU A 219 28.60 6.96 11.55
CA LEU A 219 28.86 6.88 12.98
C LEU A 219 28.51 8.18 13.70
N GLU A 220 28.88 9.35 13.13
CA GLU A 220 28.51 10.67 13.63
C GLU A 220 26.99 10.79 13.76
N THR A 221 26.25 10.46 12.69
CA THR A 221 24.79 10.51 12.67
C THR A 221 24.17 9.59 13.74
N VAL A 222 24.68 8.37 13.89
CA VAL A 222 24.13 7.39 14.85
C VAL A 222 24.47 7.77 16.30
N ALA A 223 25.66 8.33 16.51
CA ALA A 223 26.11 8.77 17.84
C ALA A 223 25.20 9.87 18.44
N GLU A 224 24.55 10.70 17.60
CA GLU A 224 23.59 11.72 18.07
C GLU A 224 22.38 11.12 18.82
N TYR A 225 22.08 9.83 18.61
CA TYR A 225 20.89 9.15 19.17
C TYR A 225 21.22 8.13 20.29
N ASP A 226 22.49 7.96 20.64
CA ASP A 226 22.93 7.02 21.69
C ASP A 226 24.13 7.61 22.45
N ASP A 227 23.93 8.02 23.71
CA ASP A 227 24.95 8.67 24.53
C ASP A 227 26.22 7.81 24.71
N ALA A 228 26.09 6.48 24.79
CA ALA A 228 27.22 5.58 24.92
C ALA A 228 28.03 5.48 23.62
N LEU A 229 27.36 5.56 22.47
CA LEU A 229 28.03 5.66 21.16
C LEU A 229 28.70 7.02 20.99
N MET A 230 28.06 8.09 21.48
CA MET A 230 28.62 9.45 21.44
C MET A 230 29.95 9.51 22.19
N GLU A 231 30.03 8.97 23.40
CA GLU A 231 31.29 8.92 24.17
C GLU A 231 32.38 8.16 23.40
N LYS A 232 32.08 6.98 22.88
CA LYS A 232 33.04 6.18 22.11
C LYS A 232 33.45 6.86 20.80
N PHE A 233 32.53 7.55 20.13
CA PHE A 233 32.83 8.26 18.88
C PHE A 233 33.86 9.39 19.09
N PHE A 234 33.78 10.10 20.22
CA PHE A 234 34.74 11.15 20.54
C PHE A 234 36.07 10.60 21.08
N ASP A 235 36.07 9.48 21.78
CA ASP A 235 37.28 8.87 22.30
C ASP A 235 38.06 8.15 21.19
N ASP A 236 37.48 7.11 20.61
CA ASP A 236 38.04 6.36 19.47
C ASP A 236 36.91 5.65 18.70
N PRO A 237 36.51 6.15 17.53
CA PRO A 237 35.46 5.56 16.70
C PRO A 237 35.71 4.09 16.31
N ASN A 238 36.98 3.65 16.30
CA ASN A 238 37.32 2.27 15.95
C ASN A 238 36.96 1.26 17.05
N THR A 239 36.64 1.71 18.23
CA THR A 239 36.17 0.85 19.35
C THR A 239 34.69 0.51 19.26
N ILE A 240 33.94 1.18 18.39
CA ILE A 240 32.52 0.93 18.18
C ILE A 240 32.34 -0.37 17.42
N THR A 241 31.64 -1.31 18.04
CA THR A 241 31.40 -2.64 17.47
C THR A 241 30.25 -2.62 16.46
N GLU A 242 30.22 -3.61 15.55
CA GLU A 242 29.13 -3.81 14.58
C GLU A 242 27.76 -3.90 15.29
N GLU A 243 27.69 -4.62 16.41
CA GLU A 243 26.45 -4.78 17.19
C GLU A 243 25.94 -3.44 17.75
N GLU A 244 26.85 -2.59 18.23
CA GLU A 244 26.50 -1.25 18.73
C GLU A 244 25.98 -0.35 17.59
N ILE A 245 26.62 -0.41 16.42
CA ILE A 245 26.16 0.33 15.23
C ILE A 245 24.77 -0.13 14.82
N LEU A 246 24.55 -1.44 14.70
CA LEU A 246 23.24 -2.01 14.34
C LEU A 246 22.15 -1.60 15.33
N ARG A 247 22.46 -1.62 16.63
CA ARG A 247 21.53 -1.19 17.69
C ARG A 247 21.19 0.30 17.58
N GLY A 248 22.18 1.16 17.38
CA GLY A 248 21.98 2.60 17.24
C GLY A 248 21.20 2.95 15.98
N LEU A 249 21.55 2.39 14.82
CA LEU A 249 20.82 2.56 13.57
C LEU A 249 19.37 2.13 13.70
N ARG A 250 19.11 0.96 14.33
CA ARG A 250 17.75 0.49 14.57
C ARG A 250 16.97 1.47 15.44
N ALA A 251 17.55 1.91 16.56
CA ALA A 251 16.89 2.82 17.50
C ALA A 251 16.50 4.14 16.81
N ALA A 252 17.39 4.73 16.04
CA ALA A 252 17.13 5.96 15.29
C ALA A 252 16.12 5.74 14.15
N THR A 253 16.16 4.59 13.47
CA THR A 253 15.18 4.24 12.41
C THR A 253 13.78 4.09 12.99
N LEU A 254 13.62 3.40 14.13
CA LEU A 254 12.33 3.20 14.79
C LEU A 254 11.69 4.52 15.25
N LYS A 255 12.50 5.50 15.61
CA LYS A 255 12.05 6.87 15.95
C LYS A 255 11.79 7.74 14.72
N MET A 256 12.12 7.24 13.52
CA MET A 256 12.09 7.98 12.23
C MET A 256 13.03 9.20 12.20
N ASP A 257 14.06 9.21 13.03
CA ASP A 257 15.07 10.26 13.07
C ASP A 257 16.05 10.15 11.91
N ILE A 258 16.28 8.93 11.42
CA ILE A 258 17.10 8.63 10.25
C ILE A 258 16.41 7.68 9.27
N VAL A 259 16.90 7.68 8.04
CA VAL A 259 16.51 6.72 7.00
C VAL A 259 17.76 6.00 6.52
N PRO A 260 17.99 4.73 6.92
CA PRO A 260 19.10 3.95 6.39
C PRO A 260 18.98 3.82 4.87
N MET A 261 20.07 4.13 4.15
CA MET A 261 20.09 4.13 2.69
C MET A 261 20.92 2.97 2.15
N LEU A 262 20.30 2.23 1.24
CA LEU A 262 20.91 1.14 0.51
C LEU A 262 20.83 1.39 -1.00
N CYS A 263 21.61 0.65 -1.77
CA CYS A 263 21.53 0.69 -3.23
C CYS A 263 21.67 -0.71 -3.84
N GLY A 264 21.25 -0.82 -5.10
CA GLY A 264 21.35 -2.06 -5.85
C GLY A 264 20.75 -1.97 -7.24
N SER A 265 20.68 -3.10 -7.89
CA SER A 265 19.94 -3.30 -9.14
C SER A 265 19.14 -4.59 -9.03
N SER A 266 17.85 -4.46 -8.76
CA SER A 266 16.96 -5.61 -8.66
C SER A 266 16.87 -6.36 -10.00
N PHE A 267 16.93 -5.65 -11.14
CA PHE A 267 16.95 -6.26 -12.47
C PHE A 267 18.21 -7.09 -12.71
N LYS A 268 19.37 -6.60 -12.26
CA LYS A 268 20.66 -7.31 -12.34
C LYS A 268 20.92 -8.23 -11.14
N ASN A 269 19.92 -8.43 -10.27
CA ASN A 269 20.01 -9.34 -9.13
C ASN A 269 21.10 -8.97 -8.11
N LYS A 270 21.37 -7.68 -7.90
CA LYS A 270 22.43 -7.19 -7.02
C LYS A 270 21.86 -6.31 -5.90
N GLY A 271 22.20 -6.59 -4.65
CA GLY A 271 21.85 -5.77 -3.49
C GLY A 271 20.55 -6.16 -2.76
N VAL A 272 19.76 -7.10 -3.26
CA VAL A 272 18.46 -7.46 -2.65
C VAL A 272 18.63 -8.29 -1.37
N GLN A 273 19.63 -9.18 -1.31
CA GLN A 273 19.90 -9.94 -0.08
C GLN A 273 20.36 -9.00 1.05
N THR A 274 21.22 -8.03 0.73
CA THR A 274 21.63 -6.99 1.70
C THR A 274 20.43 -6.17 2.17
N LEU A 275 19.50 -5.84 1.27
CA LEU A 275 18.24 -5.19 1.64
C LEU A 275 17.43 -6.05 2.62
N LEU A 276 17.29 -7.36 2.38
CA LEU A 276 16.58 -8.28 3.28
C LEU A 276 17.24 -8.40 4.65
N ASP A 277 18.57 -8.43 4.71
CA ASP A 277 19.31 -8.43 5.97
C ASP A 277 19.00 -7.18 6.79
N TYR A 278 19.04 -6.00 6.18
CA TYR A 278 18.78 -4.75 6.87
C TYR A 278 17.29 -4.45 7.12
N VAL A 279 16.39 -5.02 6.34
CA VAL A 279 14.96 -5.10 6.71
C VAL A 279 14.80 -5.83 8.04
N CYS A 280 15.46 -6.98 8.21
CA CYS A 280 15.42 -7.70 9.48
C CYS A 280 16.09 -6.94 10.62
N ALA A 281 17.21 -6.25 10.34
CA ALA A 281 17.99 -5.52 11.34
C ALA A 281 17.29 -4.23 11.82
N PHE A 282 16.74 -3.41 10.91
CA PHE A 282 16.33 -2.04 11.23
C PHE A 282 14.82 -1.83 11.33
N LEU A 283 14.02 -2.54 10.52
CA LEU A 283 12.57 -2.31 10.53
C LEU A 283 11.91 -2.91 11.77
N PRO A 284 10.81 -2.30 12.25
CA PRO A 284 10.14 -2.74 13.47
C PRO A 284 9.51 -4.12 13.35
N SER A 285 9.44 -4.79 14.48
CA SER A 285 8.53 -5.90 14.73
C SER A 285 7.19 -5.36 15.27
N PRO A 286 6.13 -6.16 15.33
CA PRO A 286 4.88 -5.76 15.97
C PRO A 286 5.02 -5.33 17.44
N LEU A 287 6.11 -5.72 18.12
CA LEU A 287 6.40 -5.34 19.51
C LEU A 287 7.11 -3.99 19.64
N ASP A 288 7.71 -3.50 18.56
CA ASP A 288 8.39 -2.19 18.56
C ASP A 288 7.42 -1.04 18.23
N THR A 289 6.24 -1.35 17.70
CA THR A 289 5.19 -0.37 17.43
C THR A 289 4.36 -0.08 18.68
N PRO A 290 3.79 1.12 18.82
CA PRO A 290 2.85 1.42 19.89
C PRO A 290 1.68 0.43 19.91
N ASN A 291 1.13 0.18 21.11
CA ASN A 291 -0.11 -0.58 21.22
C ASN A 291 -1.19 0.04 20.32
N ILE A 292 -2.02 -0.80 19.72
CA ILE A 292 -3.13 -0.28 18.94
C ILE A 292 -4.18 0.35 19.87
N VAL A 293 -4.56 1.57 19.54
CA VAL A 293 -5.59 2.31 20.28
C VAL A 293 -6.90 2.27 19.52
N GLY A 294 -7.99 2.17 20.23
CA GLY A 294 -9.34 2.24 19.68
C GLY A 294 -10.33 2.78 20.69
N THR A 295 -11.55 3.01 20.26
CA THR A 295 -12.62 3.53 21.09
C THR A 295 -13.61 2.41 21.40
N ASN A 296 -13.96 2.26 22.67
CA ASN A 296 -15.03 1.36 23.07
C ASN A 296 -16.38 1.95 22.61
N PRO A 297 -17.15 1.26 21.75
CA PRO A 297 -18.37 1.80 21.17
C PRO A 297 -19.53 1.97 22.18
N GLU A 298 -19.45 1.31 23.34
CA GLU A 298 -20.49 1.39 24.40
C GLU A 298 -20.22 2.53 25.37
N THR A 299 -18.95 2.74 25.73
CA THR A 299 -18.55 3.71 26.76
C THR A 299 -17.98 5.00 26.18
N GLY A 300 -17.51 4.99 24.93
CA GLY A 300 -16.77 6.08 24.29
C GLY A 300 -15.35 6.28 24.84
N ALA A 301 -14.87 5.39 25.71
CA ALA A 301 -13.53 5.46 26.27
C ALA A 301 -12.47 4.94 25.28
N GLU A 302 -11.30 5.57 25.28
CA GLU A 302 -10.13 5.03 24.59
C GLU A 302 -9.58 3.83 25.34
N GLU A 303 -9.27 2.79 24.61
CA GLU A 303 -8.65 1.56 25.11
C GLU A 303 -7.50 1.17 24.18
N ASP A 304 -6.43 0.63 24.76
CA ASP A 304 -5.32 0.06 24.01
C ASP A 304 -5.33 -1.47 24.05
N ARG A 305 -4.72 -2.10 23.07
CA ARG A 305 -4.52 -3.54 22.99
C ARG A 305 -3.07 -3.85 22.66
N LYS A 306 -2.49 -4.76 23.42
CA LYS A 306 -1.12 -5.22 23.22
C LYS A 306 -1.06 -6.30 22.16
N PRO A 307 0.04 -6.41 21.41
CA PRO A 307 0.24 -7.47 20.44
C PRO A 307 0.58 -8.81 21.14
N ASP A 308 -0.40 -9.39 21.81
CA ASP A 308 -0.30 -10.68 22.50
C ASP A 308 -1.48 -11.57 22.07
N GLU A 309 -1.22 -12.85 21.79
CA GLU A 309 -2.25 -13.82 21.39
C GLU A 309 -3.23 -14.20 22.49
N ASP A 310 -2.86 -13.97 23.75
CA ASP A 310 -3.69 -14.25 24.93
C ASP A 310 -4.56 -13.03 25.34
N GLU A 311 -4.38 -11.89 24.65
CA GLU A 311 -5.16 -10.66 24.84
C GLU A 311 -6.54 -10.78 24.13
N LYS A 312 -7.46 -9.86 24.45
CA LYS A 312 -8.74 -9.72 23.74
C LYS A 312 -8.52 -9.41 22.28
N THR A 313 -9.22 -10.11 21.41
CA THR A 313 -9.02 -9.98 19.96
C THR A 313 -9.42 -8.59 19.45
N ALA A 314 -8.52 -7.99 18.68
CA ALA A 314 -8.78 -6.82 17.85
C ALA A 314 -8.04 -6.95 16.52
N ALA A 315 -8.79 -6.93 15.44
CA ALA A 315 -8.27 -7.02 14.08
C ALA A 315 -8.95 -5.98 13.18
N LEU A 316 -8.21 -5.47 12.20
CA LEU A 316 -8.69 -4.49 11.22
C LEU A 316 -8.82 -5.16 9.85
N ALA A 317 -10.01 -5.13 9.29
CA ALA A 317 -10.26 -5.52 7.89
C ALA A 317 -9.82 -4.36 6.98
N PHE A 318 -8.70 -4.53 6.27
CA PHE A 318 -8.12 -3.44 5.49
C PHE A 318 -8.34 -3.57 3.98
N LYS A 319 -8.72 -4.76 3.49
CA LYS A 319 -8.98 -5.00 2.08
C LYS A 319 -10.02 -6.09 1.88
N ILE A 320 -10.90 -5.88 0.91
CA ILE A 320 -11.85 -6.88 0.41
C ILE A 320 -11.52 -7.15 -1.05
N ALA A 321 -11.54 -8.40 -1.45
CA ALA A 321 -11.37 -8.82 -2.83
C ALA A 321 -12.41 -9.88 -3.19
N THR A 322 -12.85 -9.90 -4.44
CA THR A 322 -13.71 -10.95 -4.97
C THR A 322 -12.86 -12.02 -5.63
N ASP A 323 -12.93 -13.23 -5.12
CA ASP A 323 -12.25 -14.40 -5.68
C ASP A 323 -13.27 -15.29 -6.40
N PRO A 324 -12.97 -15.76 -7.63
CA PRO A 324 -13.91 -16.57 -8.41
C PRO A 324 -14.27 -17.91 -7.78
N TYR A 325 -13.42 -18.46 -6.90
CA TYR A 325 -13.57 -19.79 -6.31
C TYR A 325 -14.12 -19.76 -4.89
N VAL A 326 -13.67 -18.81 -4.07
CA VAL A 326 -14.07 -18.73 -2.66
C VAL A 326 -15.04 -17.58 -2.36
N GLY A 327 -15.32 -16.75 -3.35
CA GLY A 327 -16.19 -15.59 -3.22
C GLY A 327 -15.50 -14.40 -2.56
N ARG A 328 -16.11 -13.82 -1.54
CA ARG A 328 -15.60 -12.64 -0.85
C ARG A 328 -14.45 -13.04 0.08
N LEU A 329 -13.27 -12.52 -0.19
CA LEU A 329 -12.05 -12.70 0.58
C LEU A 329 -11.75 -11.38 1.33
N THR A 330 -11.66 -11.46 2.65
CA THR A 330 -11.38 -10.30 3.50
C THR A 330 -9.97 -10.43 4.07
N PHE A 331 -9.11 -9.46 3.76
CA PHE A 331 -7.79 -9.34 4.35
C PHE A 331 -7.87 -8.54 5.63
N PHE A 332 -7.20 -9.03 6.67
CA PHE A 332 -7.19 -8.37 7.96
C PHE A 332 -5.83 -8.52 8.65
N ARG A 333 -5.50 -7.53 9.47
CA ARG A 333 -4.38 -7.59 10.40
C ARG A 333 -4.91 -7.81 11.81
N VAL A 334 -4.34 -8.78 12.51
CA VAL A 334 -4.61 -9.03 13.94
C VAL A 334 -3.62 -8.21 14.76
N TYR A 335 -4.12 -7.28 15.55
CA TYR A 335 -3.29 -6.46 16.45
C TYR A 335 -3.16 -7.09 17.84
N SER A 336 -4.20 -7.74 18.32
CA SER A 336 -4.22 -8.45 19.60
C SER A 336 -5.10 -9.68 19.52
N GLY A 337 -4.87 -10.66 20.41
CA GLY A 337 -5.61 -11.91 20.42
C GLY A 337 -5.35 -12.77 19.19
N LYS A 338 -6.34 -13.50 18.77
CA LYS A 338 -6.28 -14.40 17.61
C LYS A 338 -7.64 -14.55 16.93
N VAL A 339 -7.60 -14.89 15.65
CA VAL A 339 -8.77 -15.27 14.84
C VAL A 339 -8.63 -16.73 14.48
N GLU A 340 -9.66 -17.54 14.75
CA GLU A 340 -9.64 -19.00 14.54
C GLU A 340 -10.62 -19.41 13.44
N ALA A 341 -10.23 -20.35 12.58
CA ALA A 341 -11.11 -20.91 11.57
C ALA A 341 -12.29 -21.66 12.22
N GLY A 342 -13.48 -21.52 11.64
CA GLY A 342 -14.70 -22.15 12.17
C GLY A 342 -15.36 -21.41 13.33
N SER A 343 -14.74 -20.34 13.85
CA SER A 343 -15.24 -19.54 14.96
C SER A 343 -16.18 -18.41 14.52
N TYR A 344 -16.62 -17.62 15.50
CA TYR A 344 -17.35 -16.38 15.30
C TYR A 344 -16.53 -15.22 15.89
N ILE A 345 -16.57 -14.10 15.20
CA ILE A 345 -15.94 -12.84 15.63
C ILE A 345 -16.97 -11.72 15.56
N TYR A 346 -16.88 -10.74 16.45
CA TYR A 346 -17.81 -9.61 16.52
C TYR A 346 -17.33 -8.46 15.63
N ASN A 347 -18.22 -7.93 14.79
CA ASN A 347 -17.98 -6.74 13.98
C ASN A 347 -18.54 -5.52 14.69
N SER A 348 -17.67 -4.63 15.16
CA SER A 348 -18.05 -3.46 15.97
C SER A 348 -18.95 -2.47 15.23
N ARG A 349 -18.81 -2.33 13.90
CA ARG A 349 -19.65 -1.44 13.09
C ARG A 349 -21.07 -1.97 12.96
N SER A 350 -21.23 -3.24 12.60
CA SER A 350 -22.56 -3.81 12.35
C SER A 350 -23.26 -4.29 13.62
N GLY A 351 -22.55 -4.41 14.74
CA GLY A 351 -23.07 -4.97 15.99
C GLY A 351 -23.45 -6.44 15.88
N LYS A 352 -22.85 -7.19 14.96
CA LYS A 352 -23.20 -8.58 14.67
C LYS A 352 -21.99 -9.51 14.73
N LYS A 353 -22.28 -10.78 15.00
CA LYS A 353 -21.28 -11.85 14.88
C LYS A 353 -21.11 -12.27 13.44
N GLU A 354 -19.90 -12.27 12.98
CA GLU A 354 -19.50 -12.77 11.67
C GLU A 354 -18.89 -14.17 11.81
N ARG A 355 -19.19 -15.07 10.87
CA ARG A 355 -18.62 -16.40 10.86
C ARG A 355 -17.32 -16.42 10.11
N VAL A 356 -16.25 -16.88 10.75
CA VAL A 356 -14.94 -17.14 10.12
C VAL A 356 -14.94 -18.57 9.60
N SER A 357 -15.30 -18.79 8.34
CA SER A 357 -15.43 -20.15 7.80
C SER A 357 -14.07 -20.80 7.58
N ARG A 358 -13.16 -20.12 6.89
CA ARG A 358 -11.78 -20.54 6.62
C ARG A 358 -10.84 -19.36 6.69
N LEU A 359 -9.60 -19.63 7.06
CA LEU A 359 -8.51 -18.67 7.11
C LEU A 359 -7.39 -19.10 6.16
N PHE A 360 -6.71 -18.10 5.62
CA PHE A 360 -5.62 -18.30 4.68
C PHE A 360 -4.43 -17.39 5.01
N GLN A 361 -3.24 -17.94 4.84
CA GLN A 361 -2.04 -17.16 4.62
C GLN A 361 -1.83 -17.02 3.12
N MET A 362 -1.76 -15.78 2.66
CA MET A 362 -1.72 -15.49 1.23
C MET A 362 -0.29 -15.50 0.69
N HIS A 363 -0.15 -15.98 -0.53
CA HIS A 363 1.05 -15.82 -1.36
C HIS A 363 0.60 -15.28 -2.72
N SER A 364 0.49 -13.96 -2.81
CA SER A 364 -0.18 -13.28 -3.91
C SER A 364 -1.63 -13.78 -4.07
N ASN A 365 -1.97 -14.49 -5.15
CA ASN A 365 -3.30 -15.08 -5.38
C ASN A 365 -3.46 -16.52 -4.83
N LYS A 366 -2.38 -17.15 -4.33
CA LYS A 366 -2.45 -18.52 -3.77
C LYS A 366 -2.88 -18.46 -2.30
N GLN A 367 -3.85 -19.29 -1.98
CA GLN A 367 -4.49 -19.37 -0.66
C GLN A 367 -3.95 -20.60 0.08
N ASN A 368 -3.14 -20.41 1.12
CA ASN A 368 -2.67 -21.50 1.98
C ASN A 368 -3.55 -21.55 3.24
N PRO A 369 -4.35 -22.62 3.43
CA PRO A 369 -5.23 -22.72 4.59
C PRO A 369 -4.42 -22.72 5.90
N VAL A 370 -4.92 -21.96 6.88
CA VAL A 370 -4.39 -21.95 8.25
C VAL A 370 -5.55 -22.03 9.24
N GLU A 371 -5.27 -22.58 10.42
CA GLU A 371 -6.28 -22.72 11.48
C GLU A 371 -6.43 -21.44 12.30
N VAL A 372 -5.35 -20.69 12.43
CA VAL A 372 -5.29 -19.52 13.31
C VAL A 372 -4.43 -18.42 12.67
N VAL A 373 -4.87 -17.17 12.83
CA VAL A 373 -4.06 -15.96 12.59
C VAL A 373 -3.96 -15.23 13.93
N SER A 374 -2.76 -15.10 14.46
CA SER A 374 -2.49 -14.52 15.80
C SER A 374 -2.07 -13.05 15.71
N ALA A 375 -2.03 -12.38 16.86
CA ALA A 375 -1.55 -11.01 17.02
C ALA A 375 -0.22 -10.78 16.28
N GLY A 376 -0.09 -9.61 15.64
CA GLY A 376 1.07 -9.23 14.84
C GLY A 376 1.11 -9.83 13.43
N ASP A 377 0.12 -10.62 13.02
CA ASP A 377 0.09 -11.28 11.73
C ASP A 377 -0.98 -10.70 10.79
N ILE A 378 -0.80 -10.95 9.50
CA ILE A 378 -1.73 -10.59 8.43
C ILE A 378 -2.27 -11.88 7.82
N GLY A 379 -3.59 -11.96 7.70
CA GLY A 379 -4.25 -13.10 7.10
C GLY A 379 -5.43 -12.69 6.23
N ALA A 380 -6.04 -13.68 5.60
CA ALA A 380 -7.28 -13.50 4.85
C ALA A 380 -8.32 -14.53 5.31
N GLY A 381 -9.59 -14.17 5.25
CA GLY A 381 -10.68 -15.03 5.68
C GLY A 381 -11.89 -14.95 4.77
N VAL A 382 -12.67 -16.03 4.79
CA VAL A 382 -13.95 -16.12 4.09
C VAL A 382 -15.08 -16.51 5.04
N GLY A 383 -16.30 -16.18 4.66
CA GLY A 383 -17.51 -16.49 5.43
C GLY A 383 -18.18 -15.29 6.05
N PHE A 384 -17.51 -14.15 6.07
CA PHE A 384 -18.09 -12.87 6.51
C PHE A 384 -19.25 -12.44 5.60
N LYS A 385 -20.35 -11.99 6.18
CA LYS A 385 -21.55 -11.58 5.44
C LYS A 385 -21.66 -10.07 5.26
N ASP A 386 -21.43 -9.31 6.33
CA ASP A 386 -21.56 -7.85 6.34
C ASP A 386 -20.27 -7.20 6.86
N ILE A 387 -19.20 -7.32 6.07
CA ILE A 387 -17.90 -6.72 6.38
C ILE A 387 -17.54 -5.69 5.31
N ARG A 388 -16.91 -4.60 5.71
CA ARG A 388 -16.39 -3.53 4.84
C ARG A 388 -14.93 -3.25 5.16
N THR A 389 -14.25 -2.67 4.20
CA THR A 389 -12.91 -2.12 4.44
C THR A 389 -12.97 -1.07 5.54
N GLY A 390 -12.09 -1.18 6.54
CA GLY A 390 -12.09 -0.34 7.75
C GLY A 390 -12.86 -0.92 8.95
N ASP A 391 -13.59 -2.01 8.78
CA ASP A 391 -14.30 -2.64 9.91
C ASP A 391 -13.33 -3.24 10.91
N THR A 392 -13.67 -3.08 12.20
CA THR A 392 -12.96 -3.75 13.28
C THR A 392 -13.66 -5.06 13.64
N LEU A 393 -12.86 -6.12 13.67
CA LEU A 393 -13.25 -7.45 14.12
C LEU A 393 -12.66 -7.67 15.52
N CYS A 394 -13.49 -7.92 16.52
CA CYS A 394 -13.04 -8.00 17.92
C CYS A 394 -13.78 -9.06 18.72
N ASP A 395 -13.37 -9.20 19.98
CA ASP A 395 -14.10 -9.99 20.99
C ASP A 395 -15.38 -9.25 21.38
N GLU A 396 -16.52 -9.95 21.38
CA GLU A 396 -17.80 -9.39 21.79
C GLU A 396 -17.82 -8.91 23.24
N THR A 397 -17.04 -9.55 24.11
CA THR A 397 -16.96 -9.19 25.55
C THR A 397 -16.08 -7.98 25.82
N ALA A 398 -15.33 -7.50 24.82
CA ALA A 398 -14.46 -6.34 24.89
C ALA A 398 -14.50 -5.60 23.54
N PRO A 399 -15.66 -5.02 23.17
CA PRO A 399 -15.84 -4.38 21.88
C PRO A 399 -14.95 -3.13 21.77
N ILE A 400 -14.30 -2.99 20.63
CA ILE A 400 -13.42 -1.87 20.30
C ILE A 400 -13.62 -1.48 18.85
N VAL A 401 -13.54 -0.20 18.56
CA VAL A 401 -13.49 0.34 17.19
C VAL A 401 -12.10 0.94 17.02
N LEU A 402 -11.30 0.31 16.17
CA LEU A 402 -10.01 0.86 15.76
C LEU A 402 -10.26 2.06 14.85
N GLU A 403 -9.32 2.99 14.83
CA GLU A 403 -9.43 4.18 13.98
C GLU A 403 -9.79 3.79 12.54
N SER A 404 -10.82 4.43 11.99
CA SER A 404 -11.24 4.24 10.62
C SER A 404 -10.23 4.83 9.64
N MET A 405 -10.10 4.20 8.48
CA MET A 405 -9.32 4.76 7.38
C MET A 405 -10.16 5.85 6.69
N ASP A 406 -9.59 7.04 6.54
CA ASP A 406 -10.18 8.10 5.74
C ASP A 406 -9.77 7.96 4.29
N PHE A 407 -10.74 7.85 3.40
CA PHE A 407 -10.49 7.76 1.97
C PHE A 407 -10.83 9.08 1.28
N PRO A 408 -10.04 9.51 0.29
CA PRO A 408 -10.35 10.72 -0.47
C PRO A 408 -11.61 10.53 -1.32
N ASP A 409 -12.32 11.63 -1.52
CA ASP A 409 -13.48 11.64 -2.41
C ASP A 409 -13.05 11.44 -3.88
N PRO A 410 -13.90 10.78 -4.70
CA PRO A 410 -13.66 10.65 -6.14
C PRO A 410 -13.55 12.01 -6.84
N VAL A 411 -12.59 12.13 -7.78
CA VAL A 411 -12.31 13.40 -8.46
C VAL A 411 -12.89 13.50 -9.87
N ILE A 412 -13.16 12.37 -10.53
CA ILE A 412 -13.78 12.35 -11.87
C ILE A 412 -14.95 11.39 -11.93
N GLY A 413 -15.89 11.65 -12.84
CA GLY A 413 -17.04 10.79 -13.09
C GLY A 413 -17.32 10.61 -14.57
N ILE A 414 -17.75 9.41 -14.94
CA ILE A 414 -18.23 9.06 -16.28
C ILE A 414 -19.59 8.39 -16.20
N ALA A 415 -20.42 8.61 -17.22
CA ALA A 415 -21.69 7.90 -17.37
C ALA A 415 -21.43 6.55 -18.05
N VAL A 416 -22.06 5.49 -17.54
CA VAL A 416 -21.98 4.13 -18.09
C VAL A 416 -23.37 3.60 -18.38
N GLU A 417 -23.50 2.97 -19.56
CA GLU A 417 -24.75 2.35 -20.00
C GLU A 417 -24.44 0.96 -20.55
N PRO A 418 -25.21 -0.09 -20.19
CA PRO A 418 -25.01 -1.40 -20.76
C PRO A 418 -25.33 -1.38 -22.26
N LYS A 419 -24.56 -2.12 -23.07
CA LYS A 419 -24.84 -2.22 -24.51
C LYS A 419 -26.18 -2.89 -24.81
N THR A 420 -26.65 -3.76 -23.93
CA THR A 420 -27.94 -4.44 -24.05
C THR A 420 -28.75 -4.34 -22.77
N GLN A 421 -30.05 -4.26 -22.88
CA GLN A 421 -30.95 -4.19 -21.72
C GLN A 421 -30.87 -5.44 -20.82
N LYS A 422 -30.50 -6.59 -21.40
CA LYS A 422 -30.30 -7.85 -20.66
C LYS A 422 -29.08 -7.81 -19.70
N ASP A 423 -28.16 -6.91 -19.95
CA ASP A 423 -26.94 -6.78 -19.14
C ASP A 423 -27.08 -5.75 -18.01
N MET A 424 -28.25 -5.12 -17.85
CA MET A 424 -28.52 -4.13 -16.80
C MET A 424 -28.28 -4.70 -15.40
N ASP A 425 -28.85 -5.88 -15.12
CA ASP A 425 -28.71 -6.53 -13.81
C ASP A 425 -27.27 -6.96 -13.53
N LYS A 426 -26.56 -7.44 -14.58
CA LYS A 426 -25.16 -7.80 -14.46
C LYS A 426 -24.27 -6.57 -14.23
N LEU A 427 -24.55 -5.46 -14.92
CA LEU A 427 -23.85 -4.19 -14.72
C LEU A 427 -24.04 -3.71 -13.29
N SER A 428 -25.28 -3.65 -12.81
CA SER A 428 -25.59 -3.22 -11.45
C SER A 428 -24.90 -4.09 -10.39
N ASN A 429 -24.95 -5.42 -10.56
CA ASN A 429 -24.29 -6.36 -9.66
C ASN A 429 -22.76 -6.25 -9.71
N GLY A 430 -22.18 -6.07 -10.91
CA GLY A 430 -20.73 -5.90 -11.08
C GLY A 430 -20.25 -4.61 -10.43
N LEU A 431 -20.94 -3.50 -10.69
CA LEU A 431 -20.64 -2.20 -10.10
C LEU A 431 -20.74 -2.22 -8.56
N ALA A 432 -21.78 -2.86 -8.01
CA ALA A 432 -21.96 -2.99 -6.57
C ALA A 432 -20.80 -3.75 -5.92
N LYS A 433 -20.35 -4.86 -6.51
CA LYS A 433 -19.21 -5.64 -6.01
C LYS A 433 -17.91 -4.86 -6.08
N LEU A 434 -17.66 -4.14 -7.18
CA LEU A 434 -16.46 -3.31 -7.32
C LEU A 434 -16.45 -2.15 -6.32
N ALA A 435 -17.62 -1.55 -6.02
CA ALA A 435 -17.76 -0.53 -4.99
C ALA A 435 -17.57 -1.07 -3.56
N GLU A 436 -17.83 -2.37 -3.32
CA GLU A 436 -17.50 -3.01 -2.05
C GLU A 436 -15.99 -3.23 -1.85
N GLU A 437 -15.27 -3.47 -2.95
CA GLU A 437 -13.82 -3.68 -2.93
C GLU A 437 -13.05 -2.36 -2.76
N ASP A 438 -13.51 -1.30 -3.42
CA ASP A 438 -12.84 -0.01 -3.46
C ASP A 438 -13.71 1.12 -2.90
N PRO A 439 -13.40 1.63 -1.71
CA PRO A 439 -14.16 2.72 -1.08
C PRO A 439 -14.04 4.07 -1.81
N THR A 440 -13.05 4.26 -2.70
CA THR A 440 -12.92 5.46 -3.53
C THR A 440 -13.67 5.39 -4.85
N PHE A 441 -14.26 4.22 -5.13
CA PHE A 441 -15.12 4.03 -6.28
C PHE A 441 -16.59 4.15 -5.88
N THR A 442 -17.31 5.08 -6.48
CA THR A 442 -18.73 5.30 -6.19
C THR A 442 -19.59 5.13 -7.42
N VAL A 443 -20.81 4.65 -7.19
CA VAL A 443 -21.83 4.44 -8.21
C VAL A 443 -23.09 5.20 -7.82
N ARG A 444 -23.56 6.07 -8.68
CA ARG A 444 -24.76 6.87 -8.46
C ARG A 444 -25.63 6.86 -9.71
N THR A 445 -26.93 6.67 -9.53
CA THR A 445 -27.90 6.93 -10.60
C THR A 445 -28.39 8.36 -10.45
N ASP A 446 -28.21 9.17 -11.48
CA ASP A 446 -28.74 10.53 -11.53
C ASP A 446 -30.26 10.49 -11.70
N GLU A 447 -30.99 11.02 -10.74
CA GLU A 447 -32.47 10.95 -10.71
C GLU A 447 -33.16 11.72 -11.85
N GLN A 448 -32.47 12.74 -12.38
CA GLN A 448 -33.05 13.60 -13.42
C GLN A 448 -32.76 13.07 -14.81
N THR A 449 -31.55 12.56 -15.06
CA THR A 449 -31.17 12.01 -16.36
C THR A 449 -31.40 10.51 -16.49
N GLY A 450 -31.52 9.81 -15.35
CA GLY A 450 -31.58 8.35 -15.29
C GLY A 450 -30.24 7.66 -15.61
N GLN A 451 -29.16 8.43 -15.80
CA GLN A 451 -27.84 7.88 -16.10
C GLN A 451 -27.19 7.26 -14.87
N THR A 452 -26.53 6.13 -15.06
CA THR A 452 -25.62 5.59 -14.05
C THR A 452 -24.26 6.26 -14.21
N VAL A 453 -23.85 6.99 -13.20
CA VAL A 453 -22.54 7.66 -13.14
C VAL A 453 -21.64 6.91 -12.18
N ILE A 454 -20.47 6.52 -12.65
CA ILE A 454 -19.40 5.95 -11.85
C ILE A 454 -18.33 7.03 -11.63
N SER A 455 -17.82 7.13 -10.41
CA SER A 455 -16.79 8.11 -10.08
C SER A 455 -15.61 7.44 -9.38
N GLY A 456 -14.41 7.95 -9.64
CA GLY A 456 -13.16 7.40 -9.13
C GLY A 456 -12.04 8.44 -9.06
N MET A 457 -10.85 7.99 -8.71
CA MET A 457 -9.70 8.86 -8.43
C MET A 457 -9.01 9.41 -9.68
N GLY A 458 -9.19 8.77 -10.84
CA GLY A 458 -8.59 9.20 -12.10
C GLY A 458 -9.09 8.41 -13.29
N GLU A 459 -8.66 8.80 -14.50
CA GLU A 459 -9.06 8.14 -15.74
C GLU A 459 -8.61 6.67 -15.78
N LEU A 460 -7.37 6.41 -15.39
CA LEU A 460 -6.85 5.05 -15.34
C LEU A 460 -7.63 4.15 -14.37
N HIS A 461 -8.02 4.69 -13.21
CA HIS A 461 -8.84 3.97 -12.25
C HIS A 461 -10.18 3.53 -12.88
N LEU A 462 -10.90 4.45 -13.53
CA LEU A 462 -12.19 4.15 -14.15
C LEU A 462 -12.05 3.21 -15.37
N ASP A 463 -10.99 3.35 -16.14
CA ASP A 463 -10.68 2.43 -17.26
C ASP A 463 -10.48 0.99 -16.78
N ILE A 464 -9.78 0.82 -15.66
CA ILE A 464 -9.58 -0.51 -15.05
C ILE A 464 -10.90 -1.09 -14.54
N ILE A 465 -11.73 -0.29 -13.88
CA ILE A 465 -13.06 -0.71 -13.43
C ILE A 465 -13.91 -1.22 -14.60
N ILE A 466 -13.90 -0.51 -15.72
CA ILE A 466 -14.65 -0.91 -16.92
C ILE A 466 -14.09 -2.18 -17.56
N ASP A 467 -12.78 -2.29 -17.62
CA ASP A 467 -12.14 -3.50 -18.12
C ASP A 467 -12.43 -4.71 -17.23
N ARG A 468 -12.44 -4.53 -15.90
CA ARG A 468 -12.87 -5.55 -14.94
C ARG A 468 -14.34 -5.96 -15.14
N LEU A 469 -15.24 -5.02 -15.38
CA LEU A 469 -16.64 -5.32 -15.71
C LEU A 469 -16.73 -6.23 -16.95
N LYS A 470 -15.94 -5.94 -17.98
CA LYS A 470 -15.89 -6.75 -19.19
C LYS A 470 -15.30 -8.14 -18.96
N ARG A 471 -14.16 -8.23 -18.27
CA ARG A 471 -13.41 -9.50 -18.08
C ARG A 471 -14.02 -10.40 -17.02
N GLU A 472 -14.33 -9.85 -15.85
CA GLU A 472 -14.82 -10.62 -14.70
C GLU A 472 -16.34 -10.85 -14.75
N PHE A 473 -17.11 -9.81 -15.07
CA PHE A 473 -18.58 -9.87 -15.05
C PHE A 473 -19.23 -10.12 -16.40
N LYS A 474 -18.42 -10.15 -17.49
CA LYS A 474 -18.89 -10.35 -18.87
C LYS A 474 -19.96 -9.34 -19.29
N VAL A 475 -19.74 -8.08 -18.93
CA VAL A 475 -20.61 -6.94 -19.25
C VAL A 475 -19.85 -5.93 -20.06
N GLU A 476 -20.37 -5.59 -21.23
CA GLU A 476 -19.88 -4.48 -22.03
C GLU A 476 -20.79 -3.26 -21.84
N CYS A 477 -20.17 -2.10 -21.59
CA CYS A 477 -20.86 -0.83 -21.43
C CYS A 477 -20.34 0.23 -22.40
N ASN A 478 -21.22 1.16 -22.76
CA ASN A 478 -20.84 2.40 -23.39
C ASN A 478 -20.44 3.41 -22.33
N GLN A 479 -19.46 4.23 -22.65
CA GLN A 479 -18.94 5.27 -21.77
C GLN A 479 -19.25 6.63 -22.37
N GLY A 480 -19.57 7.60 -21.53
CA GLY A 480 -19.83 8.97 -21.98
C GLY A 480 -19.62 9.98 -20.87
N LYS A 481 -19.65 11.24 -21.24
CA LYS A 481 -19.68 12.32 -20.22
C LYS A 481 -21.05 12.33 -19.56
N PRO A 482 -21.13 12.56 -18.24
CA PRO A 482 -22.41 12.77 -17.56
C PRO A 482 -23.17 13.93 -18.22
N GLN A 483 -24.47 13.78 -18.38
CA GLN A 483 -25.32 14.86 -18.87
C GLN A 483 -25.41 15.95 -17.82
N VAL A 484 -25.30 17.19 -18.29
CA VAL A 484 -25.49 18.36 -17.44
C VAL A 484 -26.96 18.79 -17.50
N ASN A 485 -27.64 18.78 -16.38
CA ASN A 485 -28.99 19.28 -16.27
C ASN A 485 -28.96 20.80 -16.14
N TYR A 486 -29.28 21.48 -17.23
CA TYR A 486 -29.44 22.92 -17.21
C TYR A 486 -30.79 23.27 -16.59
N LYS A 487 -30.77 24.15 -15.59
CA LYS A 487 -31.97 24.75 -15.03
C LYS A 487 -32.10 26.19 -15.51
N GLU A 488 -33.30 26.54 -15.92
CA GLU A 488 -33.62 27.94 -16.28
C GLU A 488 -34.28 28.64 -15.08
N ALA A 489 -33.90 29.87 -14.88
CA ALA A 489 -34.50 30.72 -13.86
C ALA A 489 -35.03 32.00 -14.48
N ILE A 490 -36.15 32.49 -13.97
CA ILE A 490 -36.71 33.77 -14.36
C ILE A 490 -35.87 34.87 -13.68
N THR A 491 -35.34 35.79 -14.45
CA THR A 491 -34.48 36.87 -13.95
C THR A 491 -35.18 38.21 -13.85
N LYS A 492 -36.38 38.36 -14.44
CA LYS A 492 -37.16 39.62 -14.48
C LYS A 492 -38.63 39.33 -14.26
N THR A 493 -39.33 40.25 -13.59
CA THR A 493 -40.79 40.22 -13.48
C THR A 493 -41.42 40.54 -14.81
N VAL A 494 -42.31 39.67 -15.29
CA VAL A 494 -43.08 39.85 -16.53
C VAL A 494 -44.54 39.70 -16.25
N ASN A 495 -45.34 40.60 -16.78
CA ASN A 495 -46.81 40.50 -16.81
C ASN A 495 -47.23 40.06 -18.22
N LEU A 496 -47.97 38.95 -18.28
CA LEU A 496 -48.45 38.40 -19.54
C LEU A 496 -49.98 38.29 -19.49
N ARG A 497 -50.63 38.76 -20.55
CA ARG A 497 -52.07 38.52 -20.77
C ARG A 497 -52.22 37.52 -21.91
N GLU A 498 -52.87 36.41 -21.66
CA GLU A 498 -53.15 35.37 -22.64
C GLU A 498 -54.66 35.22 -22.82
N VAL A 499 -55.13 35.31 -24.09
CA VAL A 499 -56.54 35.21 -24.43
C VAL A 499 -56.75 33.96 -25.32
N TYR A 500 -57.39 32.98 -24.76
CA TYR A 500 -57.74 31.76 -25.52
C TYR A 500 -59.17 31.86 -26.02
N LYS A 501 -59.33 31.90 -27.36
CA LYS A 501 -60.64 31.81 -28.02
C LYS A 501 -60.65 30.66 -29.02
N LYS A 502 -61.53 29.69 -28.85
CA LYS A 502 -61.69 28.61 -29.79
C LYS A 502 -63.18 28.31 -29.96
N GLN A 503 -63.66 28.46 -31.23
CA GLN A 503 -65.04 28.07 -31.59
C GLN A 503 -64.98 27.25 -32.88
N SER A 504 -65.49 26.02 -32.81
CA SER A 504 -65.55 25.10 -33.94
C SER A 504 -66.95 24.47 -34.03
N GLY A 505 -67.98 25.37 -34.16
CA GLY A 505 -69.39 24.99 -34.11
C GLY A 505 -69.95 24.89 -32.69
N GLY A 506 -71.15 25.43 -32.42
CA GLY A 506 -71.78 25.42 -31.12
C GLY A 506 -71.16 26.41 -30.11
N ARG A 507 -71.20 26.03 -28.82
CA ARG A 507 -70.63 26.89 -27.73
C ARG A 507 -69.12 26.95 -27.83
N GLY A 508 -68.59 28.16 -27.96
CA GLY A 508 -67.12 28.42 -27.95
C GLY A 508 -66.50 28.29 -26.58
N LYS A 509 -65.19 28.12 -26.54
CA LYS A 509 -64.35 28.20 -25.34
C LYS A 509 -63.62 29.53 -25.32
N PHE A 510 -63.72 30.24 -24.20
CA PHE A 510 -63.05 31.50 -23.99
C PHE A 510 -62.38 31.51 -22.61
N ALA A 511 -61.13 31.97 -22.57
CA ALA A 511 -60.43 32.25 -21.35
C ALA A 511 -59.54 33.49 -21.57
N ASP A 512 -59.53 34.39 -20.60
CA ASP A 512 -58.68 35.58 -20.58
C ASP A 512 -57.99 35.62 -19.23
N ILE A 513 -56.66 35.42 -19.22
CA ILE A 513 -55.89 35.37 -18.00
C ILE A 513 -54.78 36.40 -18.02
N ILE A 514 -54.52 37.03 -16.91
CA ILE A 514 -53.37 37.89 -16.67
C ILE A 514 -52.49 37.21 -15.64
N VAL A 515 -51.26 36.88 -16.02
CA VAL A 515 -50.28 36.20 -15.17
C VAL A 515 -49.11 37.13 -14.93
N ARG A 516 -48.71 37.28 -13.70
CA ARG A 516 -47.48 37.88 -13.30
C ARG A 516 -46.48 36.77 -12.92
N VAL A 517 -45.37 36.72 -13.59
CA VAL A 517 -44.29 35.78 -13.33
C VAL A 517 -43.10 36.60 -12.82
N GLU A 518 -42.58 36.22 -11.67
CA GLU A 518 -41.48 36.94 -11.02
C GLU A 518 -40.44 35.97 -10.43
N PRO A 519 -39.16 36.40 -10.33
CA PRO A 519 -38.15 35.63 -9.61
C PRO A 519 -38.58 35.43 -8.16
N VAL A 520 -38.31 34.26 -7.61
CA VAL A 520 -38.45 33.96 -6.18
C VAL A 520 -37.04 33.84 -5.62
N ASP A 521 -36.72 34.63 -4.60
CA ASP A 521 -35.49 34.45 -3.83
C ASP A 521 -35.67 33.21 -2.94
N GLU A 522 -34.73 32.26 -3.07
CA GLU A 522 -34.67 31.05 -2.21
C GLU A 522 -34.21 31.40 -0.81
#